data_a20c8096a2a0f4d48989b09a050caf40
#
_entry.id   a20c8096a2a0f4d48989b09a050caf40
#
_cell.length_a   1.000
_cell.length_b   1.000
_cell.length_c   1.000
_cell.angle_alpha   90.00
_cell.angle_beta   90.00
_cell.angle_gamma   90.00
#
_symmetry.space_group_name_H-M   'P 1'
#
loop_
_entity.id
_entity.type
_entity.pdbx_description
1 polymer ?
#
loop_
_entity_poly.entity_id
_entity_poly.type
_entity_poly.pdbx_seq_one_letter_code
_entity_poly.pdbx_strand_id
1 'polypeptide(L)'
;MGIRTFSFLMIFVSLNLEARPVSYPGGITAMAFTDDMKDSTYIHYSPTYKYSFGIETVSDKHFKSDYLYGRFTYLMNRKNTMTSQRNLYFQSGISSKDIDDFFYGFNGDWETRRIFTSFEYKKVNTPNTTYSVKFIQGGIAPYLGEYGDLHTWLMMKLKKNSLTDSWSAFPFFK
;
A
#
# COMPACT_ATOMS: atom_id res chain seq x y z
N MET A 1 -3.42 32.61 39.97
CA MET A 1 -4.01 32.68 38.61
C MET A 1 -3.18 31.73 37.74
N GLY A 2 -3.62 30.49 37.60
CA GLY A 2 -2.86 29.40 36.93
C GLY A 2 -3.27 29.27 35.47
N ILE A 3 -2.31 29.47 34.60
CA ILE A 3 -2.44 29.26 33.15
C ILE A 3 -2.44 27.74 32.92
N ARG A 4 -3.59 27.18 32.58
CA ARG A 4 -3.71 25.80 32.11
C ARG A 4 -3.16 25.71 30.69
N THR A 5 -1.98 25.15 30.53
CA THR A 5 -1.38 24.82 29.25
C THR A 5 -2.21 23.69 28.62
N PHE A 6 -3.00 24.02 27.61
CA PHE A 6 -3.71 23.05 26.80
C PHE A 6 -2.69 22.43 25.84
N SER A 7 -2.17 21.25 26.18
CA SER A 7 -1.35 20.47 25.25
C SER A 7 -2.22 19.98 24.11
N PHE A 8 -2.09 20.64 22.97
CA PHE A 8 -2.71 20.21 21.72
C PHE A 8 -1.93 18.96 21.23
N LEU A 9 -2.50 17.80 21.48
CA LEU A 9 -2.00 16.54 20.93
C LEU A 9 -2.23 16.57 19.42
N MET A 10 -1.22 16.99 18.64
CA MET A 10 -1.25 16.87 17.19
C MET A 10 -1.20 15.38 16.86
N ILE A 11 -2.33 14.79 16.56
CA ILE A 11 -2.42 13.48 15.93
C ILE A 11 -1.94 13.67 14.49
N PHE A 12 -0.72 13.25 14.20
CA PHE A 12 -0.23 13.15 12.83
C PHE A 12 -1.01 12.02 12.14
N VAL A 13 -2.05 12.39 11.42
CA VAL A 13 -2.77 11.47 10.54
C VAL A 13 -1.96 11.37 9.25
N SER A 14 -1.29 10.26 9.04
CA SER A 14 -0.68 9.95 7.76
C SER A 14 -1.79 9.65 6.74
N LEU A 15 -1.96 10.53 5.75
CA LEU A 15 -2.85 10.30 4.62
C LEU A 15 -2.13 9.34 3.64
N ASN A 16 -2.55 8.09 3.63
CA ASN A 16 -2.14 7.15 2.60
C ASN A 16 -3.23 7.12 1.52
N LEU A 17 -2.91 7.63 0.33
CA LEU A 17 -3.76 7.50 -0.85
C LEU A 17 -3.50 6.13 -1.49
N GLU A 18 -4.21 5.14 -1.02
CA GLU A 18 -4.14 3.77 -1.55
C GLU A 18 -5.29 3.55 -2.55
N ALA A 19 -4.96 3.47 -3.84
CA ALA A 19 -5.85 2.99 -4.88
C ALA A 19 -5.58 1.50 -5.16
N ARG A 20 -6.42 0.86 -5.99
CA ARG A 20 -6.18 -0.53 -6.39
C ARG A 20 -4.97 -0.62 -7.33
N PRO A 21 -4.12 -1.67 -7.19
CA PRO A 21 -2.91 -1.80 -8.01
C PRO A 21 -3.18 -2.15 -9.48
N VAL A 22 -4.42 -2.52 -9.83
CA VAL A 22 -4.92 -2.64 -11.21
C VAL A 22 -6.24 -1.90 -11.31
N SER A 23 -6.29 -0.93 -12.22
CA SER A 23 -7.43 -0.06 -12.47
C SER A 23 -8.36 -0.61 -13.57
N TYR A 24 -9.30 0.20 -14.05
CA TYR A 24 -10.10 -0.13 -15.23
C TYR A 24 -9.24 -0.08 -16.52
N PRO A 25 -9.64 -0.75 -17.60
CA PRO A 25 -8.88 -0.74 -18.87
C PRO A 25 -8.66 0.69 -19.39
N GLY A 26 -7.40 1.01 -19.69
CA GLY A 26 -6.98 2.36 -20.14
C GLY A 26 -6.78 3.37 -19.01
N GLY A 27 -7.02 2.99 -17.76
CA GLY A 27 -6.90 3.89 -16.61
C GLY A 27 -5.46 4.14 -16.16
N ILE A 28 -5.19 5.37 -15.75
CA ILE A 28 -3.97 5.76 -15.05
C ILE A 28 -4.32 6.02 -13.59
N THR A 29 -3.50 5.53 -12.68
CA THR A 29 -3.70 5.69 -11.24
C THR A 29 -2.41 6.16 -10.58
N ALA A 30 -2.52 7.10 -9.65
CA ALA A 30 -1.43 7.53 -8.79
C ALA A 30 -1.72 7.11 -7.35
N MET A 31 -0.69 6.66 -6.64
CA MET A 31 -0.73 6.22 -5.24
C MET A 31 0.45 6.83 -4.51
N ALA A 32 0.24 7.23 -3.27
CA ALA A 32 1.31 7.73 -2.41
C ALA A 32 1.32 6.93 -1.11
N PHE A 33 2.52 6.55 -0.68
CA PHE A 33 2.75 5.79 0.53
C PHE A 33 3.81 6.47 1.37
N THR A 34 3.56 6.59 2.64
CA THR A 34 4.55 7.03 3.62
C THR A 34 4.55 6.08 4.81
N ASP A 35 5.71 5.64 5.21
CA ASP A 35 5.90 4.85 6.42
C ASP A 35 7.24 5.21 7.11
N ASP A 36 7.57 4.49 8.17
CA ASP A 36 8.79 4.66 8.95
C ASP A 36 10.08 4.38 8.16
N MET A 37 9.99 3.63 7.07
CA MET A 37 11.15 3.21 6.28
C MET A 37 11.32 3.97 4.97
N LYS A 38 10.20 4.37 4.34
CA LYS A 38 10.25 4.99 3.01
C LYS A 38 9.05 5.89 2.73
N ASP A 39 9.28 6.85 1.87
CA ASP A 39 8.23 7.57 1.15
C ASP A 39 8.24 7.11 -0.31
N SER A 40 7.08 6.86 -0.89
CA SER A 40 7.02 6.46 -2.29
C SER A 40 5.77 6.99 -2.99
N THR A 41 5.94 7.27 -4.27
CA THR A 41 4.84 7.60 -5.19
C THR A 41 4.87 6.63 -6.35
N TYR A 42 3.75 5.99 -6.61
CA TYR A 42 3.59 5.00 -7.67
C TYR A 42 2.53 5.47 -8.67
N ILE A 43 2.91 5.59 -9.93
CA ILE A 43 2.02 5.90 -11.05
C ILE A 43 2.00 4.68 -11.96
N HIS A 44 0.81 4.18 -12.27
CA HIS A 44 0.67 3.02 -13.14
C HIS A 44 -0.45 3.21 -14.17
N TYR A 45 -0.27 2.53 -15.28
CA TYR A 45 -1.23 2.40 -16.37
C TYR A 45 -1.74 0.96 -16.44
N SER A 46 -3.05 0.79 -16.60
CA SER A 46 -3.70 -0.52 -16.72
C SER A 46 -4.26 -0.69 -18.14
N PRO A 47 -3.53 -1.33 -19.07
CA PRO A 47 -4.05 -1.58 -20.43
C PRO A 47 -5.30 -2.44 -20.40
N THR A 48 -5.39 -3.33 -19.42
CA THR A 48 -6.51 -4.24 -19.24
C THR A 48 -6.89 -4.29 -17.75
N TYR A 49 -8.02 -4.89 -17.44
CA TYR A 49 -8.44 -5.15 -16.06
C TYR A 49 -7.59 -6.23 -15.35
N LYS A 50 -6.67 -6.90 -16.06
CA LYS A 50 -5.85 -8.01 -15.53
C LYS A 50 -4.48 -7.59 -15.08
N TYR A 51 -3.89 -6.55 -15.66
CA TYR A 51 -2.53 -6.15 -15.30
C TYR A 51 -2.31 -4.66 -15.44
N SER A 52 -1.34 -4.18 -14.72
CA SER A 52 -0.81 -2.82 -14.80
C SER A 52 0.71 -2.82 -14.77
N PHE A 53 1.28 -1.77 -15.33
CA PHE A 53 2.69 -1.47 -15.20
C PHE A 53 2.88 0.02 -14.94
N GLY A 54 3.95 0.38 -14.26
CA GLY A 54 4.19 1.76 -13.90
C GLY A 54 5.53 1.96 -13.23
N ILE A 55 5.71 3.15 -12.71
CA ILE A 55 6.95 3.59 -12.09
C ILE A 55 6.64 4.01 -10.65
N GLU A 56 7.41 3.48 -9.70
CA GLU A 56 7.40 3.90 -8.30
C GLU A 56 8.69 4.68 -8.00
N THR A 57 8.55 5.93 -7.56
CA THR A 57 9.66 6.65 -6.94
C THR A 57 9.74 6.27 -5.48
N VAL A 58 10.93 5.98 -4.99
CA VAL A 58 11.16 5.59 -3.59
C VAL A 58 12.24 6.49 -3.00
N SER A 59 11.93 7.12 -1.88
CA SER A 59 12.89 7.78 -0.99
C SER A 59 13.03 6.91 0.25
N ASP A 60 14.14 6.19 0.34
CA ASP A 60 14.43 5.25 1.42
C ASP A 60 15.06 5.98 2.59
N LYS A 61 14.35 6.03 3.72
CA LYS A 61 14.78 6.73 4.94
C LYS A 61 15.87 5.95 5.69
N HIS A 62 15.88 4.63 5.54
CA HIS A 62 16.86 3.77 6.22
C HIS A 62 18.22 3.83 5.52
N PHE A 63 18.24 3.65 4.20
CA PHE A 63 19.47 3.70 3.41
C PHE A 63 19.82 5.10 2.88
N LYS A 64 18.98 6.12 3.17
CA LYS A 64 19.13 7.52 2.73
C LYS A 64 19.42 7.62 1.23
N SER A 65 18.60 6.98 0.44
CA SER A 65 18.81 6.89 -1.00
C SER A 65 17.51 6.92 -1.78
N ASP A 66 17.53 7.60 -2.91
CA ASP A 66 16.42 7.72 -3.84
C ASP A 66 16.62 6.83 -5.04
N TYR A 67 15.56 6.18 -5.49
CA TYR A 67 15.57 5.31 -6.66
C TYR A 67 14.18 5.12 -7.26
N LEU A 68 14.15 4.51 -8.44
CA LEU A 68 12.93 4.17 -9.16
C LEU A 68 12.77 2.65 -9.22
N TYR A 69 11.53 2.18 -9.12
CA TYR A 69 11.14 0.84 -9.54
C TYR A 69 10.28 0.89 -10.78
N GLY A 70 10.66 0.12 -11.81
CA GLY A 70 9.71 -0.31 -12.82
C GLY A 70 8.86 -1.45 -12.24
N ARG A 71 7.54 -1.28 -12.13
CA ARG A 71 6.64 -2.25 -11.49
C ARG A 71 5.68 -2.87 -12.48
N PHE A 72 5.40 -4.15 -12.25
CA PHE A 72 4.36 -4.92 -12.90
C PHE A 72 3.44 -5.54 -11.86
N THR A 73 2.13 -5.47 -12.10
CA THR A 73 1.13 -6.12 -11.26
C THR A 73 0.16 -6.90 -12.12
N TYR A 74 -0.15 -8.12 -11.71
CA TYR A 74 -1.08 -9.02 -12.38
C TYR A 74 -2.19 -9.45 -11.42
N LEU A 75 -3.44 -9.25 -11.84
CA LEU A 75 -4.62 -9.72 -11.12
C LEU A 75 -4.82 -11.22 -11.37
N MET A 76 -4.45 -12.03 -10.39
CA MET A 76 -4.56 -13.50 -10.45
C MET A 76 -6.00 -13.98 -10.28
N ASN A 77 -6.72 -13.38 -9.34
CA ASN A 77 -8.11 -13.74 -9.06
C ASN A 77 -8.91 -12.53 -8.62
N ARG A 78 -10.15 -12.43 -9.12
CA ARG A 78 -11.16 -11.48 -8.66
C ARG A 78 -12.48 -12.18 -8.50
N LYS A 79 -13.13 -12.02 -7.36
CA LYS A 79 -14.49 -12.47 -7.15
C LYS A 79 -15.33 -11.33 -6.59
N ASN A 80 -16.33 -10.96 -7.35
CA ASN A 80 -17.34 -9.98 -6.98
C ASN A 80 -18.62 -10.71 -6.64
N THR A 81 -19.23 -10.33 -5.53
CA THR A 81 -20.58 -10.73 -5.12
C THR A 81 -21.43 -9.47 -4.93
N MET A 82 -22.69 -9.61 -4.65
CA MET A 82 -23.56 -8.45 -4.36
C MET A 82 -23.14 -7.68 -3.12
N THR A 83 -22.41 -8.31 -2.19
CA THR A 83 -22.08 -7.74 -0.89
C THR A 83 -20.59 -7.57 -0.65
N SER A 84 -19.73 -8.14 -1.49
CA SER A 84 -18.28 -8.12 -1.27
C SER A 84 -17.49 -8.23 -2.55
N GLN A 85 -16.27 -7.72 -2.52
CA GLN A 85 -15.26 -7.92 -3.55
C GLN A 85 -13.99 -8.47 -2.91
N ARG A 86 -13.33 -9.40 -3.59
CA ARG A 86 -11.99 -9.88 -3.20
C ARG A 86 -11.09 -9.96 -4.41
N ASN A 87 -9.84 -9.62 -4.21
CA ASN A 87 -8.81 -9.64 -5.24
C ASN A 87 -7.56 -10.32 -4.71
N LEU A 88 -6.81 -10.96 -5.61
CA LEU A 88 -5.49 -11.48 -5.36
C LEU A 88 -4.59 -11.07 -6.52
N TYR A 89 -3.45 -10.47 -6.19
CA TYR A 89 -2.50 -9.94 -7.17
C TYR A 89 -1.12 -10.56 -6.95
N PHE A 90 -0.42 -10.80 -8.05
CA PHE A 90 1.02 -10.93 -8.09
C PHE A 90 1.63 -9.57 -8.45
N GLN A 91 2.75 -9.21 -7.83
CA GLN A 91 3.47 -7.98 -8.11
C GLN A 91 4.97 -8.24 -8.19
N SER A 92 5.63 -7.49 -9.04
CA SER A 92 7.09 -7.50 -9.18
C SER A 92 7.59 -6.13 -9.58
N GLY A 93 8.88 -5.89 -9.37
CA GLY A 93 9.53 -4.65 -9.80
C GLY A 93 11.04 -4.79 -9.83
N ILE A 94 11.67 -3.97 -10.67
CA ILE A 94 13.12 -3.91 -10.84
C ILE A 94 13.55 -2.46 -10.57
N SER A 95 14.61 -2.31 -9.77
CA SER A 95 15.17 -1.01 -9.40
C SER A 95 15.99 -0.42 -10.54
N SER A 96 16.02 0.92 -10.60
CA SER A 96 16.91 1.65 -11.49
C SER A 96 18.38 1.66 -11.02
N LYS A 97 18.64 1.23 -9.78
CA LYS A 97 20.00 1.18 -9.22
C LYS A 97 20.79 0.01 -9.73
N ASP A 98 20.19 -1.16 -9.73
CA ASP A 98 20.83 -2.40 -10.11
C ASP A 98 19.78 -3.39 -10.60
N ILE A 99 20.13 -4.23 -11.57
CA ILE A 99 19.25 -5.30 -12.08
C ILE A 99 19.03 -6.39 -11.02
N ASP A 100 19.99 -6.57 -10.11
CA ASP A 100 19.89 -7.49 -8.98
C ASP A 100 19.10 -6.92 -7.81
N ASP A 101 18.69 -5.64 -7.87
CA ASP A 101 17.75 -5.01 -6.95
C ASP A 101 16.33 -5.13 -7.51
N PHE A 102 15.65 -6.18 -7.12
CA PHE A 102 14.29 -6.47 -7.56
C PHE A 102 13.42 -6.97 -6.41
N PHE A 103 12.13 -6.88 -6.59
CA PHE A 103 11.18 -7.49 -5.69
C PHE A 103 10.11 -8.30 -6.43
N TYR A 104 9.52 -9.25 -5.71
CA TYR A 104 8.30 -9.93 -6.10
C TYR A 104 7.46 -10.27 -4.88
N GLY A 105 6.17 -10.47 -5.09
CA GLY A 105 5.28 -10.78 -4.00
C GLY A 105 3.83 -10.94 -4.40
N PHE A 106 3.01 -11.10 -3.38
CA PHE A 106 1.57 -11.24 -3.51
C PHE A 106 0.89 -10.23 -2.59
N ASN A 107 -0.17 -9.65 -3.06
CA ASN A 107 -1.09 -8.91 -2.22
C ASN A 107 -2.53 -9.32 -2.51
N GLY A 108 -3.39 -9.11 -1.54
CA GLY A 108 -4.79 -9.40 -1.69
C GLY A 108 -5.63 -8.48 -0.82
N ASP A 109 -6.85 -8.25 -1.26
CA ASP A 109 -7.84 -7.49 -0.52
C ASP A 109 -9.20 -8.18 -0.52
N TRP A 110 -9.95 -7.93 0.54
CA TRP A 110 -11.35 -8.26 0.66
C TRP A 110 -12.09 -7.07 1.26
N GLU A 111 -13.16 -6.66 0.58
CA GLU A 111 -13.92 -5.47 0.92
C GLU A 111 -15.41 -5.78 0.90
N THR A 112 -16.12 -5.28 1.89
CA THR A 112 -17.57 -5.15 1.96
C THR A 112 -17.93 -3.67 2.07
N ARG A 113 -19.20 -3.33 2.22
CA ARG A 113 -19.60 -1.93 2.47
C ARG A 113 -19.13 -1.37 3.82
N ARG A 114 -18.69 -2.22 4.78
CA ARG A 114 -18.30 -1.80 6.14
C ARG A 114 -16.96 -2.32 6.61
N ILE A 115 -16.44 -3.37 6.00
CA ILE A 115 -15.22 -4.01 6.42
C ILE A 115 -14.29 -4.08 5.23
N PHE A 116 -13.06 -3.64 5.43
CA PHE A 116 -11.95 -3.81 4.51
C PHE A 116 -10.82 -4.58 5.19
N THR A 117 -10.25 -5.54 4.50
CA THR A 117 -9.03 -6.22 4.92
C THR A 117 -8.10 -6.39 3.74
N SER A 118 -6.80 -6.30 3.97
CA SER A 118 -5.82 -6.66 2.96
C SER A 118 -4.53 -7.18 3.58
N PHE A 119 -3.74 -7.86 2.76
CA PHE A 119 -2.41 -8.35 3.13
C PHE A 119 -1.43 -8.14 1.99
N GLU A 120 -0.16 -8.07 2.32
CA GLU A 120 0.94 -8.12 1.37
C GLU A 120 2.07 -9.00 1.92
N TYR A 121 2.65 -9.78 1.03
CA TYR A 121 3.94 -10.42 1.21
C TYR A 121 4.83 -10.02 0.05
N LYS A 122 5.97 -9.41 0.35
CA LYS A 122 6.95 -8.98 -0.64
C LYS A 122 8.34 -9.48 -0.23
N LYS A 123 9.03 -10.12 -1.15
CA LYS A 123 10.43 -10.46 -1.04
C LYS A 123 11.24 -9.48 -1.88
N VAL A 124 12.24 -8.87 -1.27
CA VAL A 124 13.13 -7.88 -1.90
C VAL A 124 14.52 -8.47 -1.92
N ASN A 125 15.11 -8.52 -3.10
CA ASN A 125 16.51 -8.83 -3.29
C ASN A 125 17.25 -7.52 -3.59
N THR A 126 18.38 -7.33 -2.95
CA THR A 126 19.33 -6.27 -3.27
C THR A 126 20.71 -6.91 -3.44
N PRO A 127 21.69 -6.29 -4.09
CA PRO A 127 23.02 -6.86 -4.24
C PRO A 127 23.67 -7.32 -2.94
N ASN A 128 23.31 -6.68 -1.82
CA ASN A 128 23.95 -6.93 -0.52
C ASN A 128 23.11 -7.79 0.44
N THR A 129 21.80 -7.88 0.23
CA THR A 129 20.92 -8.59 1.17
C THR A 129 19.57 -8.96 0.55
N THR A 130 18.95 -9.98 1.12
CA THR A 130 17.58 -10.38 0.79
C THR A 130 16.71 -10.28 2.03
N TYR A 131 15.58 -9.61 1.94
CA TYR A 131 14.65 -9.45 3.05
C TYR A 131 13.19 -9.58 2.59
N SER A 132 12.30 -9.74 3.55
CA SER A 132 10.86 -9.79 3.29
C SER A 132 10.10 -8.72 4.07
N VAL A 133 9.12 -8.14 3.40
CA VAL A 133 8.14 -7.22 4.02
C VAL A 133 6.78 -7.90 3.99
N LYS A 134 6.13 -7.91 5.13
CA LYS A 134 4.77 -8.46 5.28
C LYS A 134 3.91 -7.42 5.96
N PHE A 135 2.69 -7.25 5.49
CA PHE A 135 1.70 -6.54 6.27
C PHE A 135 0.33 -7.22 6.20
N ILE A 136 -0.45 -6.93 7.21
CA ILE A 136 -1.89 -7.12 7.24
C ILE A 136 -2.52 -5.82 7.69
N GLN A 137 -3.60 -5.43 7.06
CA GLN A 137 -4.38 -4.27 7.48
C GLN A 137 -5.86 -4.60 7.45
N GLY A 138 -6.58 -3.95 8.35
CA GLY A 138 -8.02 -4.06 8.44
C GLY A 138 -8.62 -2.73 8.82
N GLY A 139 -9.86 -2.51 8.43
CA GLY A 139 -10.56 -1.28 8.73
C GLY A 139 -12.07 -1.41 8.65
N ILE A 140 -12.72 -0.43 9.21
CA ILE A 140 -14.17 -0.29 9.21
C ILE A 140 -14.58 1.06 8.66
N ALA A 141 -15.68 1.07 7.91
CA ALA A 141 -16.34 2.31 7.54
C ALA A 141 -17.39 2.65 8.61
N PRO A 142 -17.36 3.87 9.20
CA PRO A 142 -18.30 4.26 10.25
C PRO A 142 -19.72 4.44 9.70
N TYR A 143 -19.89 4.57 8.38
CA TYR A 143 -21.18 4.72 7.71
C TYR A 143 -21.29 3.82 6.49
N LEU A 144 -22.51 3.63 5.99
CA LEU A 144 -22.77 2.95 4.72
C LEU A 144 -22.77 4.03 3.62
N GLY A 145 -21.70 4.04 2.81
CA GLY A 145 -21.67 4.86 1.60
C GLY A 145 -22.50 4.23 0.48
N GLU A 146 -23.16 5.05 -0.33
CA GLU A 146 -23.76 4.62 -1.58
C GLU A 146 -22.72 4.57 -2.70
N TYR A 147 -23.12 4.04 -3.86
CA TYR A 147 -22.21 3.93 -4.99
C TYR A 147 -21.87 5.33 -5.54
N GLY A 148 -20.59 5.72 -5.44
CA GLY A 148 -20.11 7.04 -5.86
C GLY A 148 -19.86 8.02 -4.71
N ASP A 149 -20.26 7.68 -3.49
CA ASP A 149 -19.96 8.48 -2.32
C ASP A 149 -18.50 8.39 -1.92
N LEU A 150 -17.98 9.45 -1.29
CA LEU A 150 -16.70 9.42 -0.62
C LEU A 150 -16.77 8.44 0.56
N HIS A 151 -16.02 7.33 0.47
CA HIS A 151 -16.01 6.30 1.49
C HIS A 151 -14.75 6.42 2.34
N THR A 152 -14.92 6.78 3.60
CA THR A 152 -13.79 6.90 4.54
C THR A 152 -13.69 5.67 5.41
N TRP A 153 -12.49 5.12 5.51
CA TRP A 153 -12.16 3.95 6.32
C TRP A 153 -11.27 4.33 7.48
N LEU A 154 -11.62 3.88 8.68
CA LEU A 154 -10.69 3.87 9.81
C LEU A 154 -9.90 2.56 9.76
N MET A 155 -8.61 2.66 9.54
CA MET A 155 -7.72 1.55 9.25
C MET A 155 -6.67 1.35 10.34
N MET A 156 -6.28 0.09 10.54
CA MET A 156 -5.11 -0.32 11.30
C MET A 156 -4.22 -1.19 10.42
N LYS A 157 -2.94 -0.89 10.34
CA LYS A 157 -1.93 -1.66 9.61
C LYS A 157 -0.89 -2.21 10.57
N LEU A 158 -0.61 -3.51 10.45
CA LEU A 158 0.47 -4.21 11.11
C LEU A 158 1.49 -4.61 10.05
N LYS A 159 2.72 -4.15 10.17
CA LYS A 159 3.81 -4.40 9.22
C LYS A 159 4.97 -5.06 9.94
N LYS A 160 5.55 -6.08 9.31
CA LYS A 160 6.81 -6.69 9.72
C LYS A 160 7.82 -6.60 8.59
N ASN A 161 9.03 -6.14 8.94
CA ASN A 161 10.18 -6.19 8.05
C ASN A 161 11.22 -7.15 8.64
N SER A 162 11.67 -8.12 7.85
CA SER A 162 12.67 -9.09 8.31
C SER A 162 14.08 -8.50 8.42
N LEU A 163 14.32 -7.31 7.84
CA LEU A 163 15.62 -6.63 7.97
C LEU A 163 15.83 -6.08 9.39
N THR A 164 14.78 -5.52 9.98
CA THR A 164 14.81 -4.95 11.33
C THR A 164 14.24 -5.91 12.39
N ASP A 165 13.64 -7.02 11.94
CA ASP A 165 12.87 -8.00 12.73
C ASP A 165 11.84 -7.36 13.68
N SER A 166 11.40 -6.16 13.37
CA SER A 166 10.47 -5.38 14.17
C SER A 166 9.05 -5.39 13.59
N TRP A 167 8.07 -5.30 14.48
CA TRP A 167 6.69 -5.04 14.12
C TRP A 167 6.38 -3.56 14.29
N SER A 168 5.74 -2.98 13.28
CA SER A 168 5.18 -1.62 13.35
C SER A 168 3.67 -1.69 13.23
N ALA A 169 2.98 -0.92 14.06
CA ALA A 169 1.52 -0.81 14.05
C ALA A 169 1.13 0.66 13.95
N PHE A 170 0.31 1.01 12.98
CA PHE A 170 -0.14 2.39 12.82
C PHE A 170 -1.56 2.49 12.31
N PRO A 171 -2.37 3.39 12.93
CA PRO A 171 -3.67 3.74 12.42
C PRO A 171 -3.55 4.75 11.27
N PHE A 172 -4.49 4.70 10.31
CA PHE A 172 -4.60 5.67 9.25
C PHE A 172 -6.03 5.75 8.71
N PHE A 173 -6.32 6.80 7.95
CA PHE A 173 -7.57 6.91 7.19
C PHE A 173 -7.31 6.61 5.71
N LYS A 174 -8.25 5.92 5.10
CA LYS A 174 -8.24 5.61 3.67
C LYS A 174 -9.50 6.17 3.00
#